data_10eb8d2eeb6cd3fbe42aa52adf97783f
#
_entry.id   10eb8d2eeb6cd3fbe42aa52adf97783f
#
_cell.length_a   1.000
_cell.length_b   1.000
_cell.length_c   1.000
_cell.angle_alpha   90.00
_cell.angle_beta   90.00
_cell.angle_gamma   90.00
#
_symmetry.space_group_name_H-M   'P 1'
#
loop_
_entity.id
_entity.type
_entity.pdbx_description
1 polymer ?
#
loop_
_entity_poly.entity_id
_entity_poly.type
_entity_poly.pdbx_seq_one_letter_code
_entity_poly.pdbx_strand_id
1 'polypeptide(L)'
;MTVLGPPFPPCKIIHPPGMIQKEATLFHYYQSEKCKDWKNVYYNVRVGKGIPLQEDYPSEISRDWILSTQHRIDALIETQDNVIIVEVRSLAGRTSFGALILYKQLYEKDPIIQLPVKLVIVSDYIYGQMLESFTENGIEVYLSK
;
A
#
# COMPACT_ATOMS: atom_id res chain seq x y z
N MET A 1 -4.20 14.18 -3.46
CA MET A 1 -5.18 13.98 -2.36
C MET A 1 -5.21 12.52 -1.99
N THR A 2 -4.98 12.22 -0.71
CA THR A 2 -5.02 10.85 -0.20
C THR A 2 -6.45 10.44 0.10
N VAL A 3 -6.84 9.25 -0.34
CA VAL A 3 -8.18 8.70 -0.07
C VAL A 3 -8.00 7.32 0.57
N LEU A 4 -8.25 7.25 1.89
CA LEU A 4 -8.08 6.00 2.63
C LEU A 4 -9.18 4.98 2.33
N GLY A 5 -10.40 5.43 2.13
CA GLY A 5 -11.55 4.54 2.10
C GLY A 5 -11.94 4.08 3.51
N PRO A 6 -12.83 3.07 3.61
CA PRO A 6 -13.30 2.59 4.91
C PRO A 6 -12.23 1.78 5.63
N PRO A 7 -12.16 1.90 6.98
CA PRO A 7 -11.29 1.03 7.77
C PRO A 7 -11.86 -0.38 7.88
N PHE A 8 -10.95 -1.35 7.98
CA PHE A 8 -11.31 -2.76 8.22
C PHE A 8 -10.68 -3.23 9.52
N PRO A 9 -11.35 -4.15 10.25
CA PRO A 9 -10.76 -4.74 11.45
C PRO A 9 -9.45 -5.44 11.11
N PRO A 10 -8.40 -5.28 11.92
CA PRO A 10 -7.04 -5.71 11.54
C PRO A 10 -6.88 -7.20 11.36
N CYS A 11 -7.54 -8.01 12.18
CA CYS A 11 -7.38 -9.47 12.14
C CYS A 11 -8.51 -10.20 11.41
N LYS A 12 -9.41 -9.47 10.79
CA LYS A 12 -10.48 -10.07 10.00
C LYS A 12 -9.96 -10.46 8.63
N ILE A 13 -10.03 -11.75 8.32
CA ILE A 13 -9.60 -12.26 7.01
C ILE A 13 -10.72 -12.06 6.00
N ILE A 14 -10.45 -11.22 5.02
CA ILE A 14 -11.35 -10.95 3.89
C ILE A 14 -10.54 -10.99 2.61
N HIS A 15 -11.20 -11.01 1.46
CA HIS A 15 -10.50 -10.74 0.19
C HIS A 15 -10.26 -9.24 0.08
N PRO A 16 -9.00 -8.76 0.19
CA PRO A 16 -8.73 -7.33 0.20
C PRO A 16 -9.12 -6.69 -1.13
N PRO A 17 -9.86 -5.56 -1.09
CA PRO A 17 -10.16 -4.82 -2.32
C PRO A 17 -8.89 -4.45 -3.07
N GLY A 18 -8.90 -4.67 -4.38
CA GLY A 18 -7.78 -4.33 -5.25
C GLY A 18 -6.69 -5.40 -5.38
N MET A 19 -6.75 -6.46 -4.60
CA MET A 19 -5.78 -7.56 -4.68
C MET A 19 -6.32 -8.71 -5.52
N ILE A 20 -5.45 -9.31 -6.36
CA ILE A 20 -5.78 -10.59 -7.00
C ILE A 20 -5.65 -11.71 -5.97
N GLN A 21 -6.20 -12.90 -6.27
CA GLN A 21 -6.26 -14.00 -5.31
C GLN A 21 -4.88 -14.37 -4.76
N LYS A 22 -3.87 -14.42 -5.60
CA LYS A 22 -2.51 -14.78 -5.16
C LYS A 22 -1.94 -13.76 -4.18
N GLU A 23 -2.16 -12.47 -4.43
CA GLU A 23 -1.75 -11.39 -3.54
C GLU A 23 -2.51 -11.45 -2.22
N ALA A 24 -3.81 -11.69 -2.28
CA ALA A 24 -4.63 -11.84 -1.08
C ALA A 24 -4.11 -12.95 -0.18
N THR A 25 -3.74 -14.09 -0.76
CA THR A 25 -3.18 -15.23 -0.02
C THR A 25 -1.88 -14.84 0.68
N LEU A 26 -0.98 -14.15 -0.03
CA LEU A 26 0.29 -13.68 0.54
C LEU A 26 0.05 -12.71 1.69
N PHE A 27 -0.88 -11.76 1.48
CA PHE A 27 -1.20 -10.78 2.52
C PHE A 27 -1.79 -11.45 3.77
N HIS A 28 -2.62 -12.47 3.60
CA HIS A 28 -3.23 -13.19 4.73
C HIS A 28 -2.19 -13.86 5.62
N TYR A 29 -1.11 -14.41 5.04
CA TYR A 29 -0.01 -14.95 5.85
C TYR A 29 0.63 -13.86 6.71
N TYR A 30 0.93 -12.73 6.11
CA TYR A 30 1.50 -11.58 6.81
C TYR A 30 0.54 -11.07 7.89
N GLN A 31 -0.72 -10.90 7.54
CA GLN A 31 -1.76 -10.45 8.46
C GLN A 31 -1.90 -11.37 9.67
N SER A 32 -1.93 -12.68 9.43
CA SER A 32 -2.10 -13.67 10.49
C SER A 32 -0.98 -13.61 11.54
N GLU A 33 0.24 -13.29 11.12
CA GLU A 33 1.36 -13.18 12.03
C GLU A 33 1.46 -11.84 12.75
N LYS A 34 1.04 -10.76 12.11
CA LYS A 34 1.37 -9.39 12.53
C LYS A 34 0.20 -8.58 13.05
N CYS A 35 -1.04 -9.01 12.84
CA CYS A 35 -2.20 -8.15 13.02
C CYS A 35 -2.51 -7.74 14.46
N LYS A 36 -1.96 -8.40 15.46
CA LYS A 36 -2.31 -8.15 16.87
C LYS A 36 -2.09 -6.72 17.33
N ASP A 37 -1.08 -6.06 16.77
CA ASP A 37 -0.72 -4.70 17.14
C ASP A 37 -1.31 -3.64 16.21
N TRP A 38 -2.12 -4.06 15.25
CA TRP A 38 -2.75 -3.15 14.30
C TRP A 38 -4.07 -2.62 14.84
N LYS A 39 -4.37 -1.36 14.52
CA LYS A 39 -5.65 -0.73 14.88
C LYS A 39 -6.67 -0.85 13.75
N ASN A 40 -6.26 -0.51 12.53
CA ASN A 40 -7.09 -0.54 11.34
C ASN A 40 -6.27 -0.89 10.13
N VAL A 41 -6.91 -1.50 9.13
CA VAL A 41 -6.32 -1.75 7.82
C VAL A 41 -7.18 -1.05 6.77
N TYR A 42 -6.51 -0.35 5.86
CA TYR A 42 -7.13 0.30 4.72
C TYR A 42 -6.58 -0.34 3.45
N TYR A 43 -7.44 -0.69 2.51
CA TYR A 43 -7.04 -1.34 1.28
C TYR A 43 -7.21 -0.42 0.09
N ASN A 44 -6.39 -0.64 -0.94
CA ASN A 44 -6.50 0.07 -2.21
C ASN A 44 -6.52 1.59 -2.00
N VAL A 45 -5.58 2.07 -1.19
CA VAL A 45 -5.51 3.47 -0.78
C VAL A 45 -4.94 4.31 -1.91
N ARG A 46 -5.66 5.35 -2.29
CA ARG A 46 -5.24 6.25 -3.38
C ARG A 46 -4.39 7.37 -2.84
N VAL A 47 -3.25 7.61 -3.52
CA VAL A 47 -2.32 8.68 -3.15
C VAL A 47 -1.90 9.48 -4.38
N GLY A 48 -1.46 10.71 -4.15
CA GLY A 48 -1.02 11.61 -5.20
C GLY A 48 -2.18 12.41 -5.81
N LYS A 49 -1.86 13.17 -6.83
CA LYS A 49 -2.82 14.10 -7.45
C LYS A 49 -3.66 13.47 -8.54
N GLY A 50 -3.25 12.31 -9.05
CA GLY A 50 -3.83 11.78 -10.27
C GLY A 50 -3.40 12.60 -11.48
N ILE A 51 -4.02 12.34 -12.62
CA ILE A 51 -3.75 13.07 -13.86
C ILE A 51 -4.91 14.05 -14.10
N PRO A 52 -4.65 15.36 -14.10
CA PRO A 52 -5.74 16.32 -14.34
C PRO A 52 -6.26 16.23 -15.77
N LEU A 53 -7.56 16.44 -15.94
CA LEU A 53 -8.15 16.59 -17.27
C LEU A 53 -7.79 17.96 -17.84
N GLN A 54 -7.52 18.00 -19.15
CA GLN A 54 -7.09 19.22 -19.84
C GLN A 54 -8.26 20.11 -20.28
N GLU A 55 -9.49 19.61 -20.23
CA GLU A 55 -10.68 20.31 -20.67
C GLU A 55 -11.69 20.44 -19.51
N ASP A 56 -12.63 21.39 -19.68
CA ASP A 56 -13.70 21.57 -18.71
C ASP A 56 -14.72 20.44 -18.82
N TYR A 57 -14.56 19.45 -17.99
CA TYR A 57 -15.54 18.38 -17.81
C TYR A 57 -16.38 18.63 -16.56
N PRO A 58 -17.60 18.05 -16.49
CA PRO A 58 -18.35 18.09 -15.24
C PRO A 58 -17.52 17.60 -14.07
N SER A 59 -17.72 18.20 -12.90
CA SER A 59 -16.91 17.89 -11.70
C SER A 59 -16.93 16.41 -11.33
N GLU A 60 -18.02 15.71 -11.59
CA GLU A 60 -18.14 14.27 -11.33
C GLU A 60 -17.18 13.46 -12.20
N ILE A 61 -17.11 13.79 -13.52
CA ILE A 61 -16.21 13.11 -14.46
C ILE A 61 -14.76 13.40 -14.11
N SER A 62 -14.43 14.65 -13.79
CA SER A 62 -13.08 15.04 -13.38
C SER A 62 -12.65 14.31 -12.12
N ARG A 63 -13.54 14.20 -11.15
CA ARG A 63 -13.28 13.48 -9.89
C ARG A 63 -13.00 12.01 -10.14
N ASP A 64 -13.84 11.36 -10.93
CA ASP A 64 -13.68 9.93 -11.23
C ASP A 64 -12.38 9.67 -11.99
N TRP A 65 -12.02 10.55 -12.90
CA TRP A 65 -10.76 10.47 -13.64
C TRP A 65 -9.55 10.59 -12.71
N ILE A 66 -9.56 11.59 -11.82
CA ILE A 66 -8.48 11.79 -10.85
C ILE A 66 -8.34 10.55 -9.97
N LEU A 67 -9.45 10.04 -9.43
CA LEU A 67 -9.41 8.84 -8.58
C LEU A 67 -8.87 7.62 -9.31
N SER A 68 -9.20 7.46 -10.60
CA SER A 68 -8.76 6.32 -11.38
C SER A 68 -7.29 6.41 -11.81
N THR A 69 -6.71 7.61 -11.84
CA THR A 69 -5.31 7.82 -12.25
C THR A 69 -4.35 8.01 -11.09
N GLN A 70 -4.85 8.08 -9.87
CA GLN A 70 -3.98 8.09 -8.68
C GLN A 70 -3.28 6.75 -8.50
N HIS A 71 -2.12 6.77 -7.85
CA HIS A 71 -1.43 5.55 -7.44
C HIS A 71 -2.19 4.89 -6.30
N ARG A 72 -2.10 3.58 -6.21
CA ARG A 72 -2.84 2.78 -5.23
C ARG A 72 -1.92 1.95 -4.39
N ILE A 73 -2.00 2.15 -3.09
CA ILE A 73 -1.29 1.36 -2.09
C ILE A 73 -2.13 0.12 -1.82
N ASP A 74 -1.52 -1.07 -1.86
CA ASP A 74 -2.25 -2.32 -1.65
C ASP A 74 -2.90 -2.37 -0.27
N ALA A 75 -2.14 -2.06 0.77
CA ALA A 75 -2.66 -1.96 2.13
C ALA A 75 -1.90 -0.89 2.91
N LEU A 76 -2.65 -0.13 3.70
CA LEU A 76 -2.11 0.83 4.65
C LEU A 76 -2.61 0.44 6.03
N ILE A 77 -1.68 0.21 6.95
CA ILE A 77 -1.98 -0.30 8.28
C ILE A 77 -1.71 0.80 9.30
N GLU A 78 -2.70 1.07 10.12
CA GLU A 78 -2.55 1.98 11.24
C GLU A 78 -2.21 1.18 12.49
N THR A 79 -1.11 1.54 13.15
CA THR A 79 -0.78 1.04 14.49
C THR A 79 -0.80 2.20 15.47
N GLN A 80 -0.51 1.94 16.73
CA GLN A 80 -0.43 2.99 17.73
C GLN A 80 0.69 4.00 17.42
N ASP A 81 1.81 3.52 16.87
CA ASP A 81 3.03 4.33 16.74
C ASP A 81 3.38 4.71 15.30
N ASN A 82 2.80 4.06 14.31
CA ASN A 82 3.16 4.29 12.92
C ASN A 82 2.08 3.90 11.93
N VAL A 83 2.35 4.26 10.68
CA VAL A 83 1.58 3.83 9.51
C VAL A 83 2.48 2.91 8.71
N ILE A 84 1.99 1.74 8.34
CA ILE A 84 2.73 0.78 7.54
C ILE A 84 2.13 0.76 6.14
N ILE A 85 2.94 1.09 5.14
CA ILE A 85 2.55 0.99 3.74
C ILE A 85 3.06 -0.35 3.21
N VAL A 86 2.15 -1.16 2.70
CA VAL A 86 2.42 -2.53 2.27
C VAL A 86 2.22 -2.66 0.77
N GLU A 87 3.22 -3.18 0.09
CA GLU A 87 3.10 -3.64 -1.29
C GLU A 87 3.13 -5.17 -1.29
N VAL A 88 2.21 -5.79 -2.02
CA VAL A 88 2.10 -7.24 -2.11
C VAL A 88 2.40 -7.67 -3.54
N ARG A 89 3.44 -8.49 -3.72
CA ARG A 89 3.86 -8.98 -5.04
C ARG A 89 4.38 -10.40 -4.94
N SER A 90 3.92 -11.29 -5.83
CA SER A 90 4.47 -12.64 -5.93
C SER A 90 5.96 -12.62 -6.16
N LEU A 91 6.40 -11.75 -7.05
CA LEU A 91 7.78 -11.64 -7.48
C LEU A 91 8.21 -10.20 -7.32
N ALA A 92 8.91 -9.92 -6.22
CA ALA A 92 9.32 -8.56 -5.87
C ALA A 92 10.66 -8.20 -6.54
N GLY A 93 10.71 -7.03 -7.13
CA GLY A 93 11.89 -6.51 -7.82
C GLY A 93 11.89 -4.99 -7.86
N ARG A 94 12.45 -4.44 -8.93
CA ARG A 94 12.60 -2.98 -9.08
C ARG A 94 11.26 -2.25 -9.08
N THR A 95 10.25 -2.82 -9.70
CA THR A 95 8.93 -2.18 -9.79
C THR A 95 8.30 -2.01 -8.41
N SER A 96 8.31 -3.05 -7.59
CA SER A 96 7.76 -2.96 -6.23
C SER A 96 8.62 -2.08 -5.32
N PHE A 97 9.93 -2.07 -5.52
CA PHE A 97 10.84 -1.17 -4.81
C PHE A 97 10.47 0.29 -5.09
N GLY A 98 10.41 0.65 -6.37
CA GLY A 98 10.05 2.00 -6.79
C GLY A 98 8.65 2.41 -6.35
N ALA A 99 7.70 1.48 -6.40
CA ALA A 99 6.33 1.72 -5.94
C ALA A 99 6.31 2.12 -4.47
N LEU A 100 6.99 1.37 -3.60
CA LEU A 100 7.02 1.67 -2.16
C LEU A 100 7.64 3.04 -1.87
N ILE A 101 8.75 3.36 -2.51
CA ILE A 101 9.40 4.67 -2.32
C ILE A 101 8.45 5.79 -2.76
N LEU A 102 7.80 5.63 -3.91
CA LEU A 102 6.87 6.62 -4.44
C LEU A 102 5.64 6.78 -3.53
N TYR A 103 5.06 5.67 -3.06
CA TYR A 103 3.90 5.70 -2.17
C TYR A 103 4.20 6.48 -0.89
N LYS A 104 5.37 6.24 -0.31
CA LYS A 104 5.77 6.97 0.88
C LYS A 104 5.86 8.47 0.61
N GLN A 105 6.50 8.86 -0.48
CA GLN A 105 6.61 10.27 -0.86
C GLN A 105 5.23 10.91 -1.05
N LEU A 106 4.35 10.25 -1.79
CA LEU A 106 3.03 10.80 -2.09
C LEU A 106 2.15 10.85 -0.84
N TYR A 107 2.20 9.83 0.00
CA TYR A 107 1.43 9.80 1.23
C TYR A 107 1.91 10.90 2.19
N GLU A 108 3.20 11.08 2.34
CA GLU A 108 3.77 12.06 3.27
C GLU A 108 3.49 13.51 2.86
N LYS A 109 3.16 13.74 1.59
CA LYS A 109 2.73 15.07 1.13
C LYS A 109 1.30 15.41 1.54
N ASP A 110 0.47 14.39 1.81
CA ASP A 110 -0.93 14.57 2.21
C ASP A 110 -1.34 13.45 3.17
N PRO A 111 -0.73 13.40 4.37
CA PRO A 111 -0.99 12.32 5.31
C PRO A 111 -2.32 12.53 6.04
N ILE A 112 -3.17 11.50 6.02
CA ILE A 112 -4.41 11.51 6.79
C ILE A 112 -4.11 11.11 8.24
N ILE A 113 -3.35 10.03 8.41
CA ILE A 113 -2.88 9.58 9.73
C ILE A 113 -1.46 10.10 9.89
N GLN A 114 -1.25 11.03 10.83
CA GLN A 114 0.02 11.73 10.97
C GLN A 114 0.95 11.01 11.95
N LEU A 115 1.43 9.86 11.54
CA LEU A 115 2.39 9.03 12.27
C LEU A 115 3.56 8.69 11.35
N PRO A 116 4.72 8.32 11.90
CA PRO A 116 5.85 7.90 11.06
C PRO A 116 5.48 6.75 10.13
N VAL A 117 5.99 6.79 8.91
CA VAL A 117 5.69 5.81 7.87
C VAL A 117 6.75 4.73 7.82
N LYS A 118 6.31 3.48 7.85
CA LYS A 118 7.16 2.30 7.60
C LYS A 118 6.72 1.64 6.31
N LEU A 119 7.66 0.98 5.63
CA LEU A 119 7.42 0.30 4.37
C LEU A 119 7.66 -1.20 4.53
N VAL A 120 6.76 -2.00 3.96
CA VAL A 120 6.85 -3.46 3.97
C VAL A 120 6.57 -3.98 2.57
N ILE A 121 7.41 -4.90 2.11
CA ILE A 121 7.14 -5.73 0.93
C ILE A 121 6.77 -7.14 1.37
N VAL A 122 5.60 -7.59 0.95
CA VAL A 122 5.12 -8.96 1.19
C VAL A 122 5.21 -9.72 -0.12
N SER A 123 5.96 -10.80 -0.14
CA SER A 123 6.25 -11.53 -1.38
C SER A 123 6.50 -13.00 -1.09
N ASP A 124 6.43 -13.86 -2.09
CA ASP A 124 6.91 -15.23 -1.98
C ASP A 124 8.30 -15.40 -2.63
N TYR A 125 8.74 -14.46 -3.45
CA TYR A 125 10.07 -14.48 -4.05
C TYR A 125 10.58 -13.06 -4.26
N ILE A 126 11.87 -12.85 -3.93
CA ILE A 126 12.56 -11.58 -4.18
C ILE A 126 13.79 -11.86 -5.03
N TYR A 127 13.98 -11.09 -6.08
CA TYR A 127 15.22 -11.16 -6.86
C TYR A 127 16.41 -10.86 -5.95
N GLY A 128 17.45 -11.73 -5.98
CA GLY A 128 18.51 -11.75 -4.99
C GLY A 128 19.17 -10.42 -4.68
N GLN A 129 19.47 -9.62 -5.68
CA GLN A 129 20.11 -8.31 -5.46
C GLN A 129 19.15 -7.28 -4.87
N MET A 130 17.85 -7.47 -5.05
CA MET A 130 16.84 -6.54 -4.52
C MET A 130 16.65 -6.66 -3.03
N LEU A 131 16.93 -7.80 -2.43
CA LEU A 131 16.81 -7.97 -0.98
C LEU A 131 17.69 -6.96 -0.25
N GLU A 132 18.92 -6.80 -0.68
CA GLU A 132 19.84 -5.83 -0.11
C GLU A 132 19.33 -4.39 -0.29
N SER A 133 18.83 -4.06 -1.47
CA SER A 133 18.28 -2.72 -1.74
C SER A 133 17.07 -2.41 -0.87
N PHE A 134 16.18 -3.36 -0.68
CA PHE A 134 15.04 -3.19 0.22
C PHE A 134 15.50 -2.89 1.64
N THR A 135 16.39 -3.71 2.18
CA THR A 135 16.83 -3.55 3.57
C THR A 135 17.64 -2.28 3.79
N GLU A 136 18.50 -1.90 2.86
CA GLU A 136 19.27 -0.67 2.94
C GLU A 136 18.40 0.59 2.90
N ASN A 137 17.22 0.51 2.31
CA ASN A 137 16.29 1.62 2.22
C ASN A 137 15.19 1.55 3.29
N GLY A 138 15.38 0.76 4.33
CA GLY A 138 14.47 0.69 5.45
C GLY A 138 13.14 -0.02 5.14
N ILE A 139 13.10 -0.81 4.07
CA ILE A 139 11.91 -1.59 3.71
C ILE A 139 12.00 -2.96 4.37
N GLU A 140 11.04 -3.27 5.23
CA GLU A 140 10.94 -4.59 5.82
C GLU A 140 10.51 -5.60 4.76
N VAL A 141 11.16 -6.75 4.73
CA VAL A 141 10.86 -7.82 3.79
C VAL A 141 10.17 -8.95 4.53
N TYR A 142 8.97 -9.29 4.09
CA TYR A 142 8.23 -10.44 4.60
C TYR A 142 8.07 -11.45 3.48
N LEU A 143 8.72 -12.60 3.62
CA LEU A 143 8.59 -13.70 2.67
C LEU A 143 7.60 -14.73 3.19
N SER A 144 6.55 -14.93 2.43
CA SER A 144 5.58 -15.97 2.68
C SER A 144 6.11 -17.30 2.13
N LYS A 145 5.84 -18.36 2.86
CA LYS A 145 6.21 -19.71 2.42
C LYS A 145 5.01 -20.49 1.93
#